data_69986bcea194f0ce358e9755e6d21cc3
#
_entry.id   69986bcea194f0ce358e9755e6d21cc3
#
_cell.length_a   1.000
_cell.length_b   1.000
_cell.length_c   1.000
_cell.angle_alpha   90.00
_cell.angle_beta   90.00
_cell.angle_gamma   90.00
#
_symmetry.space_group_name_H-M   'P 1'
#
loop_
_entity.id
_entity.type
_entity.pdbx_description
1 polymer ?
#
loop_
_entity_poly.entity_id
_entity_poly.type
_entity_poly.pdbx_seq_one_letter_code
_entity_poly.pdbx_strand_id
1 'polypeptide(L)'
;YLQDKADLSFALLLPVVTFALIYGAFGGSGLFHGTACIVNEDPNGTYAQQLVANIRKQSSLTVQLLSLTDAQNKLNNSNINIAFVIPADFSANLTAGQPVQLTIMERGNGGSDGQIVASIIGGVVSDLNQQFAITGQVSQALAGQNIPPATITFTTLQFLNREEQNPLVGIQEVAAGSKPKTVNDFLPGIITMYVLFSISMTAAAINDERKKGTLERLITTRLSIGELFFGKFLASVLRAFIQTFILLALSYAVFRIFTPLSFVESLLLALLFATACSGIGLIIPSIARTGEAATWVGVFFTMTMTMLGGTFFTISKGTTLYAFSKISVNTYANDAFKTLINGGSFSSLGVDFAVLAGVTAAGLIIARLLFKAVPQGK
;
A
#
# COMPACT_ATOMS: atom_id res chain seq x y z
N TYR A 1 5.57 16.01 -30.61
CA TYR A 1 5.16 14.94 -29.68
C TYR A 1 4.56 13.71 -30.38
N LEU A 2 3.62 13.87 -31.28
CA LEU A 2 3.04 12.77 -32.05
C LEU A 2 4.02 12.09 -33.04
N GLN A 3 5.16 12.72 -33.29
CA GLN A 3 6.21 12.18 -34.20
C GLN A 3 7.23 11.29 -33.50
N ASP A 4 7.40 11.41 -32.18
CA ASP A 4 8.29 10.54 -31.42
C ASP A 4 7.49 9.36 -30.82
N LYS A 5 7.38 8.31 -31.66
CA LYS A 5 6.61 7.11 -31.31
C LYS A 5 7.18 6.37 -30.10
N ALA A 6 8.48 6.48 -29.84
CA ALA A 6 9.14 5.83 -28.71
C ALA A 6 8.76 6.51 -27.39
N ASP A 7 8.81 7.86 -27.34
CA ASP A 7 8.43 8.63 -26.15
C ASP A 7 6.93 8.47 -25.83
N LEU A 8 6.07 8.48 -26.87
CA LEU A 8 4.65 8.25 -26.72
C LEU A 8 4.35 6.83 -26.20
N SER A 9 4.99 5.81 -26.77
CA SER A 9 4.82 4.42 -26.37
C SER A 9 5.27 4.22 -24.91
N PHE A 10 6.42 4.79 -24.53
CA PHE A 10 6.92 4.67 -23.18
C PHE A 10 6.01 5.39 -22.16
N ALA A 11 5.55 6.59 -22.50
CA ALA A 11 4.67 7.38 -21.63
C ALA A 11 3.28 6.74 -21.41
N LEU A 12 2.77 5.98 -22.39
CA LEU A 12 1.44 5.38 -22.31
C LEU A 12 1.48 3.90 -21.95
N LEU A 13 2.41 3.14 -22.50
CA LEU A 13 2.43 1.69 -22.38
C LEU A 13 3.05 1.24 -21.05
N LEU A 14 4.08 1.93 -20.57
CA LEU A 14 4.74 1.59 -19.31
C LEU A 14 3.81 1.67 -18.11
N PRO A 15 3.01 2.75 -17.88
CA PRO A 15 2.03 2.80 -16.82
C PRO A 15 1.00 1.69 -16.88
N VAL A 16 0.50 1.38 -18.08
CA VAL A 16 -0.51 0.32 -18.30
C VAL A 16 0.08 -1.06 -17.98
N VAL A 17 1.28 -1.34 -18.45
CA VAL A 17 1.99 -2.60 -18.16
C VAL A 17 2.28 -2.73 -16.67
N THR A 18 2.80 -1.68 -16.03
CA THR A 18 3.07 -1.69 -14.59
C THR A 18 1.79 -1.92 -13.80
N PHE A 19 0.70 -1.25 -14.18
CA PHE A 19 -0.58 -1.46 -13.52
C PHE A 19 -1.11 -2.88 -13.72
N ALA A 20 -1.03 -3.42 -14.96
CA ALA A 20 -1.44 -4.78 -15.25
C ALA A 20 -0.64 -5.83 -14.48
N LEU A 21 0.69 -5.63 -14.35
CA LEU A 21 1.56 -6.49 -13.55
C LEU A 21 1.21 -6.45 -12.06
N ILE A 22 1.01 -5.25 -11.50
CA ILE A 22 0.63 -5.11 -10.08
C ILE A 22 -0.77 -5.68 -9.86
N TYR A 23 -1.71 -5.44 -10.78
CA TYR A 23 -3.04 -6.06 -10.70
C TYR A 23 -2.97 -7.58 -10.81
N GLY A 24 -2.15 -8.13 -11.71
CA GLY A 24 -1.94 -9.58 -11.83
C GLY A 24 -1.33 -10.20 -10.57
N ALA A 25 -0.42 -9.46 -9.92
CA ALA A 25 0.24 -9.92 -8.69
C ALA A 25 -0.64 -9.79 -7.44
N PHE A 26 -1.45 -8.72 -7.34
CA PHE A 26 -2.17 -8.35 -6.10
C PHE A 26 -3.67 -8.15 -6.29
N GLY A 27 -4.18 -8.16 -7.51
CA GLY A 27 -5.57 -7.81 -7.84
C GLY A 27 -6.57 -8.96 -7.72
N GLY A 28 -6.13 -10.16 -7.40
CA GLY A 28 -7.02 -11.25 -7.02
C GLY A 28 -7.82 -10.88 -5.78
N SER A 29 -9.03 -11.37 -5.65
CA SER A 29 -9.89 -11.19 -4.46
C SER A 29 -9.06 -11.53 -3.21
N GLY A 30 -8.52 -10.49 -2.58
CA GLY A 30 -7.52 -10.63 -1.53
C GLY A 30 -8.06 -11.14 -0.22
N LEU A 31 -8.48 -12.39 -0.21
CA LEU A 31 -8.40 -13.16 1.01
C LEU A 31 -6.91 -13.42 1.24
N PHE A 32 -6.37 -12.85 2.30
CA PHE A 32 -5.03 -13.18 2.74
C PHE A 32 -4.87 -14.72 2.81
N HIS A 33 -3.88 -15.25 2.11
CA HIS A 33 -3.49 -16.64 2.19
C HIS A 33 -2.03 -16.68 2.65
N GLY A 34 -1.86 -16.82 3.97
CA GLY A 34 -0.54 -16.96 4.57
C GLY A 34 -0.13 -18.42 4.73
N THR A 35 1.18 -18.66 4.76
CA THR A 35 1.71 -19.97 5.16
C THR A 35 2.12 -19.93 6.62
N ALA A 36 1.44 -20.71 7.46
CA ALA A 36 1.80 -20.93 8.86
C ALA A 36 2.83 -22.07 8.94
N CYS A 37 4.10 -21.73 9.12
CA CYS A 37 5.17 -22.69 9.35
C CYS A 37 5.15 -23.11 10.83
N ILE A 38 4.85 -24.36 11.12
CA ILE A 38 4.73 -24.89 12.48
C ILE A 38 5.75 -26.00 12.70
N VAL A 39 6.53 -25.86 13.75
CA VAL A 39 7.39 -26.91 14.30
C VAL A 39 6.64 -27.51 15.48
N ASN A 40 6.21 -28.76 15.35
CA ASN A 40 5.51 -29.47 16.43
C ASN A 40 6.46 -30.48 17.08
N GLU A 41 6.97 -30.15 18.26
CA GLU A 41 7.83 -31.06 19.04
C GLU A 41 7.03 -31.99 19.95
N ASP A 42 5.68 -31.80 20.04
CA ASP A 42 4.75 -32.69 20.76
C ASP A 42 3.76 -33.36 19.78
N PRO A 43 4.23 -34.18 18.82
CA PRO A 43 3.39 -34.72 17.75
C PRO A 43 2.30 -35.71 18.24
N ASN A 44 2.51 -36.32 19.39
CA ASN A 44 1.57 -37.30 19.99
C ASN A 44 0.68 -36.63 21.06
N GLY A 45 0.91 -35.39 21.41
CA GLY A 45 0.14 -34.67 22.41
C GLY A 45 -1.24 -34.25 21.89
N THR A 46 -2.28 -34.57 22.66
CA THR A 46 -3.68 -34.32 22.28
C THR A 46 -3.94 -32.83 22.02
N TYR A 47 -3.43 -31.93 22.88
CA TYR A 47 -3.64 -30.49 22.77
C TYR A 47 -2.79 -29.86 21.66
N ALA A 48 -1.59 -30.39 21.40
CA ALA A 48 -0.76 -29.96 20.29
C ALA A 48 -1.42 -30.30 18.93
N GLN A 49 -1.99 -31.50 18.83
CA GLN A 49 -2.76 -31.92 17.66
C GLN A 49 -4.02 -31.08 17.47
N GLN A 50 -4.74 -30.78 18.55
CA GLN A 50 -5.92 -29.90 18.52
C GLN A 50 -5.56 -28.47 18.06
N LEU A 51 -4.48 -27.90 18.58
CA LEU A 51 -3.99 -26.58 18.17
C LEU A 51 -3.67 -26.55 16.67
N VAL A 52 -2.90 -27.53 16.18
CA VAL A 52 -2.57 -27.65 14.75
C VAL A 52 -3.83 -27.84 13.91
N ALA A 53 -4.79 -28.63 14.36
CA ALA A 53 -6.06 -28.85 13.67
C ALA A 53 -6.91 -27.56 13.61
N ASN A 54 -6.95 -26.77 14.69
CA ASN A 54 -7.66 -25.48 14.73
C ASN A 54 -7.01 -24.44 13.83
N ILE A 55 -5.67 -24.41 13.77
CA ILE A 55 -4.96 -23.54 12.81
C ILE A 55 -5.26 -23.95 11.36
N ARG A 56 -5.35 -25.27 11.07
CA ARG A 56 -5.71 -25.77 9.73
C ARG A 56 -7.15 -25.44 9.30
N LYS A 57 -8.07 -25.26 10.24
CA LYS A 57 -9.45 -24.84 9.94
C LYS A 57 -9.54 -23.41 9.47
N GLN A 58 -8.50 -22.57 9.72
CA GLN A 58 -8.47 -21.20 9.24
C GLN A 58 -8.29 -21.18 7.72
N SER A 59 -9.33 -20.79 7.00
CA SER A 59 -9.35 -20.75 5.52
C SER A 59 -8.30 -19.83 4.91
N SER A 60 -7.80 -18.89 5.69
CA SER A 60 -6.77 -17.93 5.32
C SER A 60 -5.33 -18.44 5.51
N LEU A 61 -5.13 -19.65 6.07
CA LEU A 61 -3.82 -20.18 6.35
C LEU A 61 -3.59 -21.54 5.69
N THR A 62 -2.42 -21.70 5.09
CA THR A 62 -1.89 -23.01 4.70
C THR A 62 -0.87 -23.44 5.74
N VAL A 63 -1.11 -24.56 6.45
CA VAL A 63 -0.20 -25.06 7.47
C VAL A 63 0.89 -25.93 6.86
N GLN A 64 2.15 -25.54 7.06
CA GLN A 64 3.33 -26.32 6.72
C GLN A 64 4.03 -26.80 7.99
N LEU A 65 4.04 -28.11 8.23
CA LEU A 65 4.81 -28.69 9.33
C LEU A 65 6.29 -28.82 8.91
N LEU A 66 7.18 -28.37 9.78
CA LEU A 66 8.63 -28.38 9.57
C LEU A 66 9.32 -29.02 10.78
N SER A 67 10.52 -29.56 10.57
CA SER A 67 11.43 -29.84 11.67
C SER A 67 12.05 -28.54 12.20
N LEU A 68 12.53 -28.52 13.44
CA LEU A 68 13.18 -27.34 14.01
C LEU A 68 14.37 -26.89 13.17
N THR A 69 15.19 -27.84 12.71
CA THR A 69 16.35 -27.60 11.86
C THR A 69 15.95 -27.00 10.51
N ASP A 70 14.89 -27.53 9.88
CA ASP A 70 14.42 -26.98 8.60
C ASP A 70 13.84 -25.58 8.74
N ALA A 71 13.11 -25.30 9.82
CA ALA A 71 12.58 -23.99 10.11
C ALA A 71 13.71 -22.96 10.30
N GLN A 72 14.75 -23.30 11.07
CA GLN A 72 15.92 -22.46 11.26
C GLN A 72 16.66 -22.20 9.95
N ASN A 73 16.90 -23.24 9.14
CA ASN A 73 17.55 -23.11 7.84
C ASN A 73 16.74 -22.23 6.88
N LYS A 74 15.43 -22.41 6.83
CA LYS A 74 14.55 -21.58 5.98
C LYS A 74 14.49 -20.12 6.44
N LEU A 75 14.50 -19.85 7.75
CA LEU A 75 14.59 -18.50 8.30
C LEU A 75 15.93 -17.85 7.96
N ASN A 76 17.04 -18.55 8.13
CA ASN A 76 18.39 -18.05 7.82
C ASN A 76 18.55 -17.75 6.33
N ASN A 77 17.99 -18.59 5.47
CA ASN A 77 18.03 -18.43 4.00
C ASN A 77 16.94 -17.50 3.45
N SER A 78 16.18 -16.81 4.31
CA SER A 78 15.10 -15.88 3.91
C SER A 78 13.96 -16.53 3.10
N ASN A 79 13.80 -17.85 3.19
CA ASN A 79 12.73 -18.58 2.53
C ASN A 79 11.40 -18.49 3.27
N ILE A 80 11.45 -18.23 4.59
CA ILE A 80 10.30 -17.93 5.44
C ILE A 80 10.66 -16.77 6.37
N ASN A 81 9.68 -16.01 6.83
CA ASN A 81 9.88 -14.88 7.73
C ASN A 81 9.50 -15.19 9.17
N ILE A 82 8.67 -16.22 9.40
CA ILE A 82 8.15 -16.59 10.71
C ILE A 82 7.90 -18.09 10.80
N ALA A 83 8.15 -18.66 11.97
CA ALA A 83 7.80 -20.03 12.32
C ALA A 83 7.35 -20.09 13.78
N PHE A 84 6.41 -20.98 14.07
CA PHE A 84 5.85 -21.21 15.41
C PHE A 84 6.29 -22.56 15.92
N VAL A 85 6.84 -22.59 17.13
CA VAL A 85 7.30 -23.83 17.76
C VAL A 85 6.38 -24.20 18.91
N ILE A 86 5.80 -25.39 18.84
CA ILE A 86 5.04 -26.02 19.91
C ILE A 86 6.04 -26.87 20.69
N PRO A 87 6.30 -26.59 21.98
CA PRO A 87 7.29 -27.32 22.77
C PRO A 87 6.86 -28.78 23.05
N ALA A 88 7.83 -29.64 23.33
CA ALA A 88 7.60 -31.08 23.53
C ALA A 88 6.73 -31.45 24.77
N ASP A 89 6.70 -30.53 25.73
CA ASP A 89 5.91 -30.67 26.97
C ASP A 89 4.54 -29.94 26.91
N PHE A 90 4.13 -29.47 25.73
CA PHE A 90 2.92 -28.66 25.55
C PHE A 90 1.67 -29.31 26.11
N SER A 91 1.36 -30.53 25.68
CA SER A 91 0.14 -31.21 26.12
C SER A 91 0.24 -31.68 27.57
N ALA A 92 1.43 -32.06 28.03
CA ALA A 92 1.65 -32.49 29.41
C ALA A 92 1.42 -31.35 30.39
N ASN A 93 1.99 -30.16 30.12
CA ASN A 93 1.82 -28.98 30.97
C ASN A 93 0.36 -28.48 30.99
N LEU A 94 -0.32 -28.48 29.85
CA LEU A 94 -1.74 -28.09 29.80
C LEU A 94 -2.62 -29.10 30.58
N THR A 95 -2.32 -30.37 30.53
CA THR A 95 -3.04 -31.40 31.33
C THR A 95 -2.81 -31.20 32.82
N ALA A 96 -1.60 -30.78 33.21
CA ALA A 96 -1.25 -30.49 34.59
C ALA A 96 -1.74 -29.11 35.06
N GLY A 97 -2.40 -28.31 34.21
CA GLY A 97 -2.84 -26.96 34.51
C GLY A 97 -1.68 -25.95 34.63
N GLN A 98 -0.52 -26.28 34.05
CA GLN A 98 0.67 -25.42 34.10
C GLN A 98 0.77 -24.55 32.86
N PRO A 99 1.25 -23.30 32.99
CA PRO A 99 1.42 -22.41 31.86
C PRO A 99 2.49 -22.93 30.89
N VAL A 100 2.20 -22.83 29.61
CA VAL A 100 3.14 -23.18 28.54
C VAL A 100 3.17 -22.06 27.52
N GLN A 101 4.32 -21.85 26.90
CA GLN A 101 4.50 -20.78 25.92
C GLN A 101 4.82 -21.36 24.54
N LEU A 102 4.16 -20.82 23.52
CA LEU A 102 4.57 -21.05 22.14
C LEU A 102 5.72 -20.12 21.80
N THR A 103 6.77 -20.66 21.19
CA THR A 103 7.90 -19.84 20.74
C THR A 103 7.67 -19.39 19.30
N ILE A 104 7.81 -18.10 19.07
CA ILE A 104 7.81 -17.53 17.74
C ILE A 104 9.25 -17.29 17.32
N MET A 105 9.69 -17.92 16.25
CA MET A 105 10.96 -17.64 15.59
C MET A 105 10.68 -16.73 14.40
N GLU A 106 11.25 -15.53 14.39
CA GLU A 106 11.06 -14.57 13.32
C GLU A 106 12.37 -13.96 12.85
N ARG A 107 12.40 -13.61 11.57
CA ARG A 107 13.49 -12.86 10.98
C ARG A 107 13.09 -11.39 10.90
N GLY A 108 13.84 -10.52 11.59
CA GLY A 108 13.47 -9.11 11.76
C GLY A 108 12.18 -8.99 12.59
N ASN A 109 11.14 -8.43 12.01
CA ASN A 109 9.79 -8.31 12.59
C ASN A 109 8.77 -9.26 11.93
N GLY A 110 9.22 -10.34 11.30
CA GLY A 110 8.36 -11.29 10.59
C GLY A 110 7.76 -10.79 9.27
N GLY A 111 7.92 -9.51 8.94
CA GLY A 111 7.26 -8.87 7.80
C GLY A 111 5.75 -8.72 8.00
N SER A 112 5.07 -8.04 7.06
CA SER A 112 3.62 -7.81 7.11
C SER A 112 2.82 -9.12 7.15
N ASP A 113 3.19 -10.07 6.31
CA ASP A 113 2.49 -11.35 6.19
C ASP A 113 2.70 -12.21 7.45
N GLY A 114 3.91 -12.20 8.01
CA GLY A 114 4.21 -12.90 9.25
C GLY A 114 3.43 -12.34 10.44
N GLN A 115 3.28 -11.02 10.53
CA GLN A 115 2.48 -10.38 11.57
C GLN A 115 1.00 -10.75 11.47
N ILE A 116 0.44 -10.84 10.25
CA ILE A 116 -0.94 -11.28 10.04
C ILE A 116 -1.09 -12.75 10.45
N VAL A 117 -0.17 -13.62 10.04
CA VAL A 117 -0.16 -15.04 10.46
C VAL A 117 -0.07 -15.15 11.98
N ALA A 118 0.82 -14.38 12.62
CA ALA A 118 0.97 -14.35 14.08
C ALA A 118 -0.32 -13.91 14.79
N SER A 119 -1.00 -12.90 14.24
CA SER A 119 -2.27 -12.40 14.77
C SER A 119 -3.38 -13.47 14.69
N ILE A 120 -3.49 -14.17 13.55
CA ILE A 120 -4.47 -15.25 13.38
C ILE A 120 -4.17 -16.42 14.34
N ILE A 121 -2.91 -16.85 14.44
CA ILE A 121 -2.52 -17.93 15.37
C ILE A 121 -2.73 -17.47 16.82
N GLY A 122 -2.43 -16.21 17.15
CA GLY A 122 -2.72 -15.62 18.47
C GLY A 122 -4.21 -15.70 18.82
N GLY A 123 -5.10 -15.46 17.86
CA GLY A 123 -6.54 -15.66 18.01
C GLY A 123 -6.89 -17.13 18.38
N VAL A 124 -6.37 -18.09 17.61
CA VAL A 124 -6.60 -19.52 17.87
C VAL A 124 -6.07 -19.94 19.26
N VAL A 125 -4.92 -19.42 19.67
CA VAL A 125 -4.37 -19.68 21.01
C VAL A 125 -5.23 -19.05 22.10
N SER A 126 -5.76 -17.84 21.87
CA SER A 126 -6.68 -17.18 22.78
C SER A 126 -7.97 -17.95 22.99
N ASP A 127 -8.54 -18.49 21.90
CA ASP A 127 -9.73 -19.34 21.96
C ASP A 127 -9.46 -20.62 22.75
N LEU A 128 -8.30 -21.24 22.54
CA LEU A 128 -7.88 -22.42 23.30
C LEU A 128 -7.73 -22.10 24.80
N ASN A 129 -7.10 -20.97 25.14
CA ASN A 129 -6.95 -20.51 26.52
C ASN A 129 -8.32 -20.26 27.18
N GLN A 130 -9.27 -19.70 26.46
CA GLN A 130 -10.61 -19.45 26.96
C GLN A 130 -11.34 -20.79 27.24
N GLN A 131 -11.22 -21.78 26.37
CA GLN A 131 -11.75 -23.12 26.57
C GLN A 131 -11.21 -23.74 27.86
N PHE A 132 -9.89 -23.62 28.10
CA PHE A 132 -9.27 -24.14 29.33
C PHE A 132 -9.75 -23.40 30.58
N ALA A 133 -9.87 -22.07 30.53
CA ALA A 133 -10.33 -21.27 31.64
C ALA A 133 -11.77 -21.65 32.04
N ILE A 134 -12.67 -21.80 31.07
CA ILE A 134 -14.07 -22.23 31.31
C ILE A 134 -14.11 -23.62 31.87
N THR A 135 -13.37 -24.57 31.28
CA THR A 135 -13.33 -25.95 31.76
C THR A 135 -12.80 -26.02 33.21
N GLY A 136 -11.78 -25.24 33.54
CA GLY A 136 -11.24 -25.15 34.89
C GLY A 136 -12.25 -24.55 35.89
N GLN A 137 -12.96 -23.51 35.54
CA GLN A 137 -13.99 -22.90 36.38
C GLN A 137 -15.16 -23.86 36.63
N VAL A 138 -15.63 -24.55 35.57
CA VAL A 138 -16.70 -25.56 35.70
C VAL A 138 -16.25 -26.74 36.58
N SER A 139 -15.01 -27.19 36.39
CA SER A 139 -14.44 -28.26 37.23
C SER A 139 -14.33 -27.84 38.68
N GLN A 140 -13.96 -26.62 38.98
CA GLN A 140 -13.87 -26.08 40.34
C GLN A 140 -15.24 -25.91 40.96
N ALA A 141 -16.24 -25.44 40.22
CA ALA A 141 -17.62 -25.26 40.69
C ALA A 141 -18.28 -26.62 41.00
N LEU A 142 -17.90 -27.69 40.29
CA LEU A 142 -18.44 -29.03 40.49
C LEU A 142 -17.58 -29.94 41.39
N ALA A 143 -16.48 -29.44 41.95
CA ALA A 143 -15.54 -30.18 42.78
C ALA A 143 -16.15 -30.83 44.06
N GLY A 144 -17.36 -30.43 44.45
CA GLY A 144 -18.14 -31.03 45.56
C GLY A 144 -19.14 -32.09 45.13
N GLN A 145 -19.28 -32.33 43.81
CA GLN A 145 -20.22 -33.33 43.28
C GLN A 145 -19.42 -34.52 42.71
N ASN A 146 -19.88 -35.72 43.00
CA ASN A 146 -19.18 -36.98 42.61
C ASN A 146 -19.23 -37.25 41.09
N ILE A 147 -18.87 -36.24 40.27
CA ILE A 147 -18.87 -36.27 38.82
C ILE A 147 -17.43 -36.55 38.33
N PRO A 148 -17.19 -37.56 37.51
CA PRO A 148 -15.86 -37.81 36.97
C PRO A 148 -15.33 -36.60 36.15
N PRO A 149 -14.07 -36.20 36.33
CA PRO A 149 -13.48 -35.08 35.61
C PRO A 149 -13.58 -35.18 34.07
N ALA A 150 -13.49 -36.40 33.55
CA ALA A 150 -13.65 -36.66 32.12
C ALA A 150 -15.06 -36.28 31.59
N THR A 151 -16.11 -36.52 32.41
CA THR A 151 -17.49 -36.13 32.06
C THR A 151 -17.67 -34.63 32.05
N ILE A 152 -17.06 -33.92 33.02
CA ILE A 152 -17.08 -32.45 33.09
C ILE A 152 -16.43 -31.87 31.85
N THR A 153 -15.23 -32.35 31.52
CA THR A 153 -14.48 -31.88 30.33
C THR A 153 -15.27 -32.14 29.05
N PHE A 154 -15.82 -33.36 28.89
CA PHE A 154 -16.59 -33.71 27.70
C PHE A 154 -17.85 -32.86 27.53
N THR A 155 -18.60 -32.66 28.59
CA THR A 155 -19.83 -31.87 28.58
C THR A 155 -19.51 -30.38 28.32
N THR A 156 -18.46 -29.83 28.95
CA THR A 156 -18.04 -28.45 28.73
C THR A 156 -17.62 -28.23 27.29
N LEU A 157 -16.84 -29.13 26.71
CA LEU A 157 -16.44 -29.06 25.32
C LEU A 157 -17.63 -29.16 24.35
N GLN A 158 -18.64 -29.99 24.67
CA GLN A 158 -19.86 -30.05 23.88
C GLN A 158 -20.64 -28.73 23.91
N PHE A 159 -20.73 -28.08 25.06
CA PHE A 159 -21.37 -26.75 25.18
C PHE A 159 -20.59 -25.69 24.40
N LEU A 160 -19.28 -25.64 24.52
CA LEU A 160 -18.44 -24.70 23.81
C LEU A 160 -18.53 -24.86 22.28
N ASN A 161 -18.48 -26.10 21.79
CA ASN A 161 -18.66 -26.39 20.36
C ASN A 161 -20.05 -26.01 19.84
N ARG A 162 -21.08 -26.12 20.68
CA ARG A 162 -22.45 -25.74 20.33
C ARG A 162 -22.62 -24.21 20.27
N GLU A 163 -21.95 -23.49 21.18
CA GLU A 163 -21.92 -22.01 21.16
C GLU A 163 -21.11 -21.49 19.96
N GLU A 164 -20.03 -22.16 19.57
CA GLU A 164 -19.24 -21.82 18.39
C GLU A 164 -20.08 -21.95 17.11
N GLN A 165 -20.97 -22.97 17.04
CA GLN A 165 -21.88 -23.18 15.90
C GLN A 165 -23.09 -22.24 15.90
N ASN A 166 -23.56 -21.79 17.10
CA ASN A 166 -24.69 -20.91 17.27
C ASN A 166 -24.37 -19.84 18.31
N PRO A 167 -23.51 -18.87 17.99
CA PRO A 167 -23.09 -17.84 18.93
C PRO A 167 -24.29 -16.98 19.36
N LEU A 168 -24.46 -16.77 20.67
CA LEU A 168 -25.48 -15.87 21.23
C LEU A 168 -25.26 -14.44 20.80
N VAL A 169 -24.01 -14.07 20.53
CA VAL A 169 -23.62 -12.76 19.99
C VAL A 169 -22.88 -12.99 18.70
N GLY A 170 -23.57 -12.85 17.58
CA GLY A 170 -22.97 -12.88 16.26
C GLY A 170 -22.39 -11.51 15.88
N ILE A 171 -21.18 -11.46 15.35
CA ILE A 171 -20.66 -10.27 14.70
C ILE A 171 -21.17 -10.31 13.26
N GLN A 172 -22.11 -9.46 12.94
CA GLN A 172 -22.50 -9.21 11.56
C GLN A 172 -21.55 -8.16 10.99
N GLU A 173 -20.58 -8.59 10.19
CA GLU A 173 -19.79 -7.64 9.41
C GLU A 173 -20.67 -7.01 8.34
N VAL A 174 -21.15 -5.82 8.61
CA VAL A 174 -21.77 -4.97 7.61
C VAL A 174 -20.66 -4.17 6.96
N ALA A 175 -20.28 -4.55 5.74
CA ALA A 175 -19.36 -3.75 4.96
C ALA A 175 -19.98 -2.37 4.69
N ALA A 176 -19.58 -1.37 5.44
CA ALA A 176 -19.88 0.02 5.14
C ALA A 176 -18.99 0.44 3.96
N GLY A 177 -19.50 0.27 2.73
CA GLY A 177 -18.75 0.52 1.51
C GLY A 177 -18.36 -0.76 0.75
N SER A 178 -17.78 -0.60 -0.42
CA SER A 178 -17.21 -1.72 -1.19
C SER A 178 -16.05 -2.32 -0.42
N LYS A 179 -15.98 -3.66 -0.36
CA LYS A 179 -14.83 -4.36 0.25
C LYS A 179 -13.53 -3.79 -0.33
N PRO A 180 -12.57 -3.36 0.50
CA PRO A 180 -11.32 -2.84 0.01
C PRO A 180 -10.63 -3.92 -0.83
N LYS A 181 -10.45 -3.63 -2.11
CA LYS A 181 -9.63 -4.47 -2.98
C LYS A 181 -8.19 -4.01 -2.75
N THR A 182 -7.26 -4.93 -2.63
CA THR A 182 -5.81 -4.62 -2.48
C THR A 182 -5.32 -3.63 -3.55
N VAL A 183 -5.91 -3.69 -4.74
CA VAL A 183 -5.68 -2.73 -5.84
C VAL A 183 -6.00 -1.28 -5.43
N ASN A 184 -7.00 -1.05 -4.59
CA ASN A 184 -7.38 0.31 -4.17
C ASN A 184 -6.28 1.00 -3.35
N ASP A 185 -5.41 0.23 -2.71
CA ASP A 185 -4.29 0.76 -1.92
C ASP A 185 -3.10 1.16 -2.79
N PHE A 186 -2.84 0.43 -3.89
CA PHE A 186 -1.70 0.67 -4.76
C PHE A 186 -2.01 1.59 -5.94
N LEU A 187 -3.24 1.55 -6.46
CA LEU A 187 -3.62 2.31 -7.64
C LEU A 187 -3.41 3.83 -7.50
N PRO A 188 -3.79 4.47 -6.39
CA PRO A 188 -3.52 5.89 -6.18
C PRO A 188 -2.05 6.23 -6.29
N GLY A 189 -1.21 5.41 -5.65
CA GLY A 189 0.23 5.58 -5.67
C GLY A 189 0.82 5.48 -7.07
N ILE A 190 0.33 4.54 -7.89
CA ILE A 190 0.77 4.38 -9.29
C ILE A 190 0.37 5.61 -10.10
N ILE A 191 -0.89 6.03 -10.01
CA ILE A 191 -1.38 7.21 -10.74
C ILE A 191 -0.53 8.43 -10.38
N THR A 192 -0.36 8.71 -9.10
CA THR A 192 0.37 9.90 -8.65
C THR A 192 1.86 9.83 -9.00
N MET A 193 2.48 8.67 -8.93
CA MET A 193 3.87 8.45 -9.36
C MET A 193 4.07 8.83 -10.83
N TYR A 194 3.20 8.36 -11.71
CA TYR A 194 3.32 8.66 -13.14
C TYR A 194 3.06 10.14 -13.45
N VAL A 195 2.14 10.80 -12.74
CA VAL A 195 1.97 12.26 -12.86
C VAL A 195 3.22 12.99 -12.41
N LEU A 196 3.85 12.58 -11.30
CA LEU A 196 5.11 13.16 -10.83
C LEU A 196 6.25 12.98 -11.83
N PHE A 197 6.30 11.88 -12.57
CA PHE A 197 7.31 11.70 -13.62
C PHE A 197 7.20 12.76 -14.72
N SER A 198 6.05 13.42 -14.89
CA SER A 198 5.92 14.55 -15.80
C SER A 198 6.85 15.71 -15.45
N ILE A 199 7.28 15.85 -14.19
CA ILE A 199 8.28 16.82 -13.73
C ILE A 199 9.61 16.58 -14.46
N SER A 200 10.11 15.34 -14.39
CA SER A 200 11.37 14.96 -15.03
C SER A 200 11.29 15.06 -16.56
N MET A 201 10.15 14.63 -17.12
CA MET A 201 9.92 14.71 -18.56
C MET A 201 9.86 16.15 -19.07
N THR A 202 9.24 17.06 -18.29
CA THR A 202 9.20 18.48 -18.64
C THR A 202 10.59 19.09 -18.59
N ALA A 203 11.38 18.76 -17.55
CA ALA A 203 12.76 19.22 -17.44
C ALA A 203 13.64 18.70 -18.59
N ALA A 204 13.50 17.43 -18.96
CA ALA A 204 14.22 16.83 -20.08
C ALA A 204 13.84 17.47 -21.43
N ALA A 205 12.54 17.68 -21.69
CA ALA A 205 12.06 18.28 -22.94
C ALA A 205 12.62 19.70 -23.18
N ILE A 206 12.63 20.53 -22.14
CA ILE A 206 13.19 21.88 -22.22
C ILE A 206 14.69 21.84 -22.46
N ASN A 207 15.37 20.87 -21.82
CA ASN A 207 16.79 20.67 -22.04
C ASN A 207 17.14 20.26 -23.47
N ASP A 208 16.38 19.32 -24.03
CA ASP A 208 16.57 18.88 -25.40
C ASP A 208 16.37 20.00 -26.41
N GLU A 209 15.40 20.88 -26.18
CA GLU A 209 15.20 22.05 -27.00
C GLU A 209 16.34 23.05 -26.90
N ARG A 210 16.94 23.24 -25.72
CA ARG A 210 18.15 24.03 -25.54
C ARG A 210 19.32 23.43 -26.32
N LYS A 211 19.56 22.10 -26.18
CA LYS A 211 20.65 21.43 -26.90
C LYS A 211 20.50 21.50 -28.42
N LYS A 212 19.27 21.45 -28.91
CA LYS A 212 18.97 21.55 -30.35
C LYS A 212 18.92 22.99 -30.87
N GLY A 213 19.11 24.01 -30.00
CA GLY A 213 19.02 25.44 -30.36
C GLY A 213 17.61 25.87 -30.78
N THR A 214 16.60 25.02 -30.60
CA THR A 214 15.21 25.33 -30.98
C THR A 214 14.59 26.39 -30.08
N LEU A 215 14.96 26.41 -28.80
CA LEU A 215 14.51 27.42 -27.85
C LEU A 215 15.02 28.80 -28.23
N GLU A 216 16.27 28.92 -28.63
CA GLU A 216 16.89 30.16 -29.09
C GLU A 216 16.25 30.69 -30.39
N ARG A 217 15.95 29.79 -31.32
CA ARG A 217 15.23 30.12 -32.56
C ARG A 217 13.80 30.61 -32.30
N LEU A 218 13.11 30.05 -31.29
CA LEU A 218 11.78 30.50 -30.90
C LEU A 218 11.81 31.91 -30.30
N ILE A 219 12.85 32.27 -29.54
CA ILE A 219 13.01 33.60 -28.95
C ILE A 219 13.33 34.65 -30.04
N THR A 220 13.93 34.29 -31.17
CA THR A 220 14.15 35.18 -32.31
C THR A 220 12.89 35.44 -33.13
N THR A 221 11.80 34.73 -32.88
CA THR A 221 10.50 34.98 -33.50
C THR A 221 9.75 36.07 -32.75
N ARG A 222 8.57 36.50 -33.25
CA ARG A 222 7.72 37.48 -32.59
C ARG A 222 7.04 36.98 -31.29
N LEU A 223 7.37 35.78 -30.83
CA LEU A 223 6.78 35.23 -29.60
C LEU A 223 7.34 35.90 -28.37
N SER A 224 6.47 36.33 -27.49
CA SER A 224 6.88 36.82 -26.18
C SER A 224 7.34 35.67 -25.28
N ILE A 225 8.28 35.95 -24.36
CA ILE A 225 8.75 34.98 -23.37
C ILE A 225 7.56 34.41 -22.54
N GLY A 226 6.53 35.22 -22.31
CA GLY A 226 5.31 34.79 -21.62
C GLY A 226 4.51 33.75 -22.40
N GLU A 227 4.30 33.98 -23.69
CA GLU A 227 3.60 33.03 -24.57
C GLU A 227 4.36 31.73 -24.68
N LEU A 228 5.67 31.77 -24.80
CA LEU A 228 6.51 30.59 -24.81
C LEU A 228 6.40 29.80 -23.50
N PHE A 229 6.46 30.49 -22.35
CA PHE A 229 6.30 29.88 -21.04
C PHE A 229 4.94 29.19 -20.88
N PHE A 230 3.86 29.92 -21.16
CA PHE A 230 2.51 29.34 -21.05
C PHE A 230 2.26 28.21 -22.04
N GLY A 231 2.79 28.32 -23.25
CA GLY A 231 2.74 27.22 -24.23
C GLY A 231 3.40 25.95 -23.72
N LYS A 232 4.60 26.06 -23.11
CA LYS A 232 5.32 24.90 -22.53
C LYS A 232 4.59 24.36 -21.30
N PHE A 233 4.10 25.24 -20.44
CA PHE A 233 3.31 24.83 -19.29
C PHE A 233 2.06 24.05 -19.71
N LEU A 234 1.27 24.60 -20.63
CA LEU A 234 0.04 23.95 -21.09
C LEU A 234 0.32 22.61 -21.79
N ALA A 235 1.38 22.54 -22.60
CA ALA A 235 1.80 21.29 -23.23
C ALA A 235 2.19 20.23 -22.20
N SER A 236 2.88 20.61 -21.12
CA SER A 236 3.24 19.72 -20.02
C SER A 236 2.02 19.23 -19.24
N VAL A 237 1.10 20.14 -18.89
CA VAL A 237 -0.16 19.80 -18.22
C VAL A 237 -0.99 18.84 -19.06
N LEU A 238 -1.15 19.14 -20.34
CA LEU A 238 -1.95 18.33 -21.26
C LEU A 238 -1.37 16.91 -21.39
N ARG A 239 -0.05 16.81 -21.50
CA ARG A 239 0.65 15.52 -21.55
C ARG A 239 0.40 14.70 -20.29
N ALA A 240 0.64 15.28 -19.10
CA ALA A 240 0.44 14.61 -17.82
C ALA A 240 -1.03 14.23 -17.62
N PHE A 241 -1.96 15.09 -18.02
CA PHE A 241 -3.39 14.83 -17.92
C PHE A 241 -3.85 13.71 -18.86
N ILE A 242 -3.41 13.68 -20.12
CA ILE A 242 -3.76 12.60 -21.06
C ILE A 242 -3.25 11.25 -20.52
N GLN A 243 -2.02 11.20 -20.04
CA GLN A 243 -1.46 9.99 -19.44
C GLN A 243 -2.29 9.50 -18.25
N THR A 244 -2.65 10.41 -17.35
CA THR A 244 -3.47 10.09 -16.18
C THR A 244 -4.89 9.71 -16.55
N PHE A 245 -5.48 10.38 -17.54
CA PHE A 245 -6.80 10.06 -18.07
C PHE A 245 -6.85 8.61 -18.59
N ILE A 246 -5.84 8.16 -19.32
CA ILE A 246 -5.77 6.79 -19.84
C ILE A 246 -5.72 5.78 -18.69
N LEU A 247 -4.92 6.04 -17.65
CA LEU A 247 -4.86 5.18 -16.46
C LEU A 247 -6.18 5.13 -15.71
N LEU A 248 -6.82 6.28 -15.49
CA LEU A 248 -8.13 6.37 -14.84
C LEU A 248 -9.22 5.69 -15.67
N ALA A 249 -9.23 5.91 -16.99
CA ALA A 249 -10.19 5.29 -17.90
C ALA A 249 -10.05 3.77 -17.93
N LEU A 250 -8.79 3.26 -17.95
CA LEU A 250 -8.53 1.83 -17.85
C LEU A 250 -9.01 1.27 -16.49
N SER A 251 -8.73 1.99 -15.42
CA SER A 251 -9.16 1.61 -14.07
C SER A 251 -10.69 1.58 -13.92
N TYR A 252 -11.37 2.52 -14.57
CA TYR A 252 -12.83 2.57 -14.60
C TYR A 252 -13.43 1.46 -15.46
N ALA A 253 -12.95 1.30 -16.71
CA ALA A 253 -13.55 0.40 -17.69
C ALA A 253 -13.26 -1.08 -17.42
N VAL A 254 -12.01 -1.40 -17.06
CA VAL A 254 -11.55 -2.79 -16.89
C VAL A 254 -11.77 -3.27 -15.46
N PHE A 255 -11.37 -2.47 -14.47
CA PHE A 255 -11.32 -2.89 -13.07
C PHE A 255 -12.54 -2.47 -12.26
N ARG A 256 -13.38 -1.56 -12.80
CA ARG A 256 -14.60 -1.06 -12.16
C ARG A 256 -14.34 -0.59 -10.72
N ILE A 257 -13.26 0.14 -10.53
CA ILE A 257 -12.82 0.62 -9.22
C ILE A 257 -13.57 1.89 -8.83
N PHE A 258 -13.89 2.73 -9.82
CA PHE A 258 -14.57 4.01 -9.63
C PHE A 258 -16.08 3.92 -9.89
N THR A 259 -16.84 4.70 -9.16
CA THR A 259 -18.19 5.07 -9.57
C THR A 259 -18.14 6.15 -10.66
N PRO A 260 -19.19 6.37 -11.47
CA PRO A 260 -19.19 7.45 -12.47
C PRO A 260 -18.86 8.82 -11.87
N LEU A 261 -19.38 9.11 -10.67
CA LEU A 261 -19.12 10.37 -9.97
C LEU A 261 -17.67 10.48 -9.52
N SER A 262 -17.15 9.47 -8.80
CA SER A 262 -15.77 9.49 -8.31
C SER A 262 -14.74 9.47 -9.45
N PHE A 263 -15.11 8.94 -10.63
CA PHE A 263 -14.26 9.03 -11.83
C PHE A 263 -14.12 10.49 -12.31
N VAL A 264 -15.21 11.24 -12.40
CA VAL A 264 -15.17 12.67 -12.79
C VAL A 264 -14.42 13.50 -11.75
N GLU A 265 -14.65 13.24 -10.46
CA GLU A 265 -13.93 13.90 -9.36
C GLU A 265 -12.43 13.59 -9.41
N SER A 266 -12.05 12.36 -9.74
CA SER A 266 -10.66 11.94 -9.92
C SER A 266 -10.01 12.62 -11.13
N LEU A 267 -10.74 12.90 -12.21
CA LEU A 267 -10.23 13.67 -13.35
C LEU A 267 -9.93 15.13 -12.97
N LEU A 268 -10.77 15.76 -12.16
CA LEU A 268 -10.54 17.11 -11.67
C LEU A 268 -9.29 17.15 -10.78
N LEU A 269 -9.16 16.18 -9.88
CA LEU A 269 -7.97 16.04 -9.04
C LEU A 269 -6.71 15.80 -9.88
N ALA A 270 -6.79 14.94 -10.89
CA ALA A 270 -5.69 14.64 -11.80
C ALA A 270 -5.23 15.89 -12.57
N LEU A 271 -6.18 16.71 -13.04
CA LEU A 271 -5.86 17.97 -13.71
C LEU A 271 -5.14 18.94 -12.77
N LEU A 272 -5.64 19.10 -11.56
CA LEU A 272 -5.01 19.97 -10.55
C LEU A 272 -3.60 19.49 -10.20
N PHE A 273 -3.43 18.19 -9.98
CA PHE A 273 -2.13 17.62 -9.67
C PHE A 273 -1.15 17.71 -10.85
N ALA A 274 -1.63 17.48 -12.09
CA ALA A 274 -0.83 17.69 -13.29
C ALA A 274 -0.35 19.15 -13.43
N THR A 275 -1.19 20.13 -13.08
CA THR A 275 -0.80 21.56 -13.10
C THR A 275 0.27 21.86 -12.05
N ALA A 276 0.15 21.31 -10.84
CA ALA A 276 1.15 21.45 -9.79
C ALA A 276 2.50 20.86 -10.21
N CYS A 277 2.51 19.64 -10.72
CA CYS A 277 3.70 18.95 -11.20
C CYS A 277 4.36 19.68 -12.39
N SER A 278 3.57 20.18 -13.33
CA SER A 278 4.06 20.92 -14.49
C SER A 278 4.71 22.25 -14.08
N GLY A 279 4.16 22.94 -13.08
CA GLY A 279 4.77 24.14 -12.51
C GLY A 279 6.15 23.87 -11.93
N ILE A 280 6.29 22.81 -11.11
CA ILE A 280 7.57 22.38 -10.54
C ILE A 280 8.53 21.95 -11.64
N GLY A 281 8.06 21.21 -12.64
CA GLY A 281 8.86 20.74 -13.79
C GLY A 281 9.50 21.87 -14.60
N LEU A 282 8.90 23.05 -14.63
CA LEU A 282 9.45 24.24 -15.28
C LEU A 282 10.48 24.99 -14.42
N ILE A 283 10.44 24.82 -13.08
CA ILE A 283 11.43 25.44 -12.19
C ILE A 283 12.80 24.78 -12.36
N ILE A 284 12.84 23.46 -12.42
CA ILE A 284 14.09 22.67 -12.43
C ILE A 284 15.06 23.08 -13.54
N PRO A 285 14.66 23.15 -14.82
CA PRO A 285 15.56 23.56 -15.91
C PRO A 285 15.95 25.04 -15.85
N SER A 286 15.23 25.85 -15.05
CA SER A 286 15.56 27.27 -14.86
C SER A 286 16.68 27.46 -13.84
N ILE A 287 16.90 26.51 -12.93
CA ILE A 287 17.93 26.55 -11.88
C ILE A 287 19.17 25.74 -12.28
N ALA A 288 18.97 24.64 -13.00
CA ALA A 288 20.05 23.76 -13.37
C ALA A 288 21.02 24.39 -14.38
N ARG A 289 22.31 24.27 -14.10
CA ARG A 289 23.37 24.81 -14.97
C ARG A 289 23.53 24.07 -16.29
N THR A 290 23.25 22.77 -16.30
CA THR A 290 23.32 21.92 -17.49
C THR A 290 22.01 21.17 -17.63
N GLY A 291 21.69 20.81 -18.88
CA GLY A 291 20.48 20.08 -19.12
C GLY A 291 20.47 18.66 -18.56
N GLU A 292 21.65 18.06 -18.50
CA GLU A 292 21.82 16.74 -17.90
C GLU A 292 21.56 16.81 -16.38
N ALA A 293 22.06 17.85 -15.72
CA ALA A 293 21.75 18.15 -14.32
C ALA A 293 20.26 18.39 -14.11
N ALA A 294 19.56 19.11 -15.02
CA ALA A 294 18.13 19.31 -14.92
C ALA A 294 17.35 18.00 -14.93
N THR A 295 17.72 17.08 -15.80
CA THR A 295 17.07 15.76 -15.88
C THR A 295 17.28 14.95 -14.61
N TRP A 296 18.52 14.85 -14.12
CA TRP A 296 18.82 14.10 -12.91
C TRP A 296 18.20 14.71 -11.65
N VAL A 297 18.20 16.02 -11.52
CA VAL A 297 17.50 16.72 -10.43
C VAL A 297 16.01 16.43 -10.49
N GLY A 298 15.40 16.44 -11.69
CA GLY A 298 14.00 16.09 -11.88
C GLY A 298 13.69 14.66 -11.47
N VAL A 299 14.52 13.69 -11.86
CA VAL A 299 14.37 12.28 -11.47
C VAL A 299 14.51 12.12 -9.95
N PHE A 300 15.56 12.70 -9.36
CA PHE A 300 15.80 12.61 -7.92
C PHE A 300 14.64 13.24 -7.12
N PHE A 301 14.20 14.42 -7.54
CA PHE A 301 13.06 15.09 -6.91
C PHE A 301 11.79 14.24 -6.99
N THR A 302 11.48 13.69 -8.17
CA THR A 302 10.32 12.83 -8.40
C THR A 302 10.38 11.57 -7.50
N MET A 303 11.52 10.90 -7.46
CA MET A 303 11.71 9.70 -6.61
C MET A 303 11.55 10.03 -5.13
N THR A 304 12.16 11.12 -4.67
CA THR A 304 12.05 11.55 -3.27
C THR A 304 10.60 11.86 -2.90
N MET A 305 9.88 12.62 -3.75
CA MET A 305 8.47 12.95 -3.51
C MET A 305 7.57 11.71 -3.55
N THR A 306 7.86 10.75 -4.43
CA THR A 306 7.13 9.48 -4.52
C THR A 306 7.33 8.63 -3.25
N MET A 307 8.57 8.50 -2.78
CA MET A 307 8.89 7.77 -1.55
C MET A 307 8.23 8.41 -0.32
N LEU A 308 8.37 9.72 -0.15
CA LEU A 308 7.75 10.46 0.94
C LEU A 308 6.22 10.49 0.85
N GLY A 309 5.65 10.37 -0.34
CA GLY A 309 4.20 10.39 -0.57
C GLY A 309 3.48 9.08 -0.24
N GLY A 310 4.17 8.07 0.28
CA GLY A 310 3.54 6.81 0.67
C GLY A 310 3.00 5.99 -0.51
N THR A 311 3.63 6.11 -1.68
CA THR A 311 3.24 5.37 -2.90
C THR A 311 3.50 3.87 -2.75
N PHE A 312 4.65 3.49 -2.17
CA PHE A 312 5.10 2.10 -2.08
C PHE A 312 4.79 1.44 -0.73
N PHE A 313 4.52 2.24 0.30
CA PHE A 313 4.22 1.74 1.64
C PHE A 313 3.30 2.72 2.39
N THR A 314 2.48 2.18 3.26
CA THR A 314 1.57 2.99 4.07
C THR A 314 2.35 3.66 5.20
N ILE A 315 2.27 4.99 5.30
CA ILE A 315 2.91 5.76 6.36
C ILE A 315 1.91 5.93 7.51
N SER A 316 2.22 5.32 8.65
CA SER A 316 1.35 5.37 9.82
C SER A 316 1.33 6.77 10.47
N LYS A 317 0.14 7.24 10.81
CA LYS A 317 -0.04 8.50 11.55
C LYS A 317 0.67 8.42 12.90
N GLY A 318 1.35 9.51 13.30
CA GLY A 318 2.10 9.56 14.56
C GLY A 318 3.58 9.20 14.45
N THR A 319 4.06 8.74 13.29
CA THR A 319 5.49 8.53 13.06
C THR A 319 6.19 9.81 12.61
N THR A 320 7.50 9.91 12.87
CA THR A 320 8.32 11.03 12.36
C THR A 320 8.27 11.12 10.84
N LEU A 321 8.21 9.97 10.16
CA LEU A 321 8.09 9.89 8.70
C LEU A 321 6.78 10.50 8.21
N TYR A 322 5.68 10.40 8.98
CA TYR A 322 4.41 11.05 8.65
C TYR A 322 4.52 12.58 8.63
N ALA A 323 5.29 13.18 9.55
CA ALA A 323 5.53 14.62 9.54
C ALA A 323 6.31 15.05 8.27
N PHE A 324 7.33 14.28 7.89
CA PHE A 324 8.10 14.53 6.65
C PHE A 324 7.27 14.29 5.39
N SER A 325 6.35 13.34 5.39
CA SER A 325 5.51 13.07 4.22
C SER A 325 4.65 14.28 3.82
N LYS A 326 4.29 15.14 4.77
CA LYS A 326 3.52 16.36 4.50
C LYS A 326 4.27 17.42 3.69
N ILE A 327 5.58 17.28 3.53
CA ILE A 327 6.37 18.12 2.60
C ILE A 327 6.12 17.69 1.15
N SER A 328 5.78 16.41 0.94
CA SER A 328 5.55 15.88 -0.39
C SER A 328 4.18 16.25 -0.94
N VAL A 329 4.17 16.90 -2.10
CA VAL A 329 2.94 17.17 -2.87
C VAL A 329 2.20 15.87 -3.22
N ASN A 330 2.96 14.78 -3.38
CA ASN A 330 2.42 13.46 -3.66
C ASN A 330 1.53 12.91 -2.54
N THR A 331 1.81 13.24 -1.28
CA THR A 331 1.01 12.79 -0.13
C THR A 331 -0.44 13.24 -0.28
N TYR A 332 -0.66 14.51 -0.58
CA TYR A 332 -2.00 15.08 -0.72
C TYR A 332 -2.74 14.50 -1.93
N ALA A 333 -2.07 14.35 -3.06
CA ALA A 333 -2.68 13.73 -4.23
C ALA A 333 -3.02 12.25 -3.99
N ASN A 334 -2.11 11.49 -3.38
CA ASN A 334 -2.30 10.07 -3.08
C ASN A 334 -3.44 9.86 -2.06
N ASP A 335 -3.47 10.64 -0.97
CA ASP A 335 -4.53 10.59 0.03
C ASP A 335 -5.90 10.97 -0.57
N ALA A 336 -5.95 11.99 -1.43
CA ALA A 336 -7.16 12.39 -2.13
C ALA A 336 -7.67 11.31 -3.09
N PHE A 337 -6.80 10.71 -3.91
CA PHE A 337 -7.19 9.58 -4.78
C PHE A 337 -7.67 8.37 -3.97
N LYS A 338 -7.00 8.03 -2.87
CA LYS A 338 -7.44 6.96 -1.95
C LYS A 338 -8.84 7.22 -1.41
N THR A 339 -9.10 8.44 -1.00
CA THR A 339 -10.42 8.85 -0.50
C THR A 339 -11.51 8.67 -1.54
N LEU A 340 -11.28 9.14 -2.79
CA LEU A 340 -12.26 9.01 -3.88
C LEU A 340 -12.49 7.55 -4.32
N ILE A 341 -11.43 6.74 -4.36
CA ILE A 341 -11.52 5.31 -4.73
C ILE A 341 -12.32 4.52 -3.68
N ASN A 342 -12.18 4.89 -2.41
CA ASN A 342 -12.89 4.22 -1.31
C ASN A 342 -14.29 4.79 -1.05
N GLY A 343 -14.82 5.64 -1.96
CA GLY A 343 -16.16 6.18 -1.87
C GLY A 343 -16.32 7.36 -0.91
N GLY A 344 -15.22 8.00 -0.54
CA GLY A 344 -15.26 9.22 0.26
C GLY A 344 -15.81 10.41 -0.53
N SER A 345 -16.29 11.44 0.19
CA SER A 345 -16.88 12.63 -0.42
C SER A 345 -15.82 13.60 -0.92
N PHE A 346 -16.05 14.19 -2.08
CA PHE A 346 -15.22 15.29 -2.62
C PHE A 346 -15.10 16.48 -1.64
N SER A 347 -16.14 16.73 -0.85
CA SER A 347 -16.13 17.80 0.16
C SER A 347 -15.10 17.60 1.28
N SER A 348 -14.68 16.36 1.53
CA SER A 348 -13.65 16.05 2.54
C SER A 348 -12.22 16.37 2.08
N LEU A 349 -12.02 16.64 0.79
CA LEU A 349 -10.72 16.87 0.15
C LEU A 349 -10.26 18.35 0.19
N GLY A 350 -10.96 19.21 0.93
CA GLY A 350 -10.70 20.65 0.93
C GLY A 350 -9.25 21.03 1.24
N VAL A 351 -8.61 20.34 2.19
CA VAL A 351 -7.20 20.59 2.54
C VAL A 351 -6.27 20.14 1.42
N ASP A 352 -6.50 18.97 0.83
CA ASP A 352 -5.66 18.43 -0.24
C ASP A 352 -5.73 19.31 -1.49
N PHE A 353 -6.93 19.76 -1.86
CA PHE A 353 -7.13 20.71 -2.96
C PHE A 353 -6.48 22.07 -2.68
N ALA A 354 -6.61 22.60 -1.48
CA ALA A 354 -6.00 23.88 -1.11
C ALA A 354 -4.46 23.83 -1.20
N VAL A 355 -3.85 22.74 -0.72
CA VAL A 355 -2.40 22.54 -0.81
C VAL A 355 -1.96 22.38 -2.26
N LEU A 356 -2.64 21.55 -3.06
CA LEU A 356 -2.31 21.37 -4.47
C LEU A 356 -2.47 22.65 -5.28
N ALA A 357 -3.53 23.42 -5.03
CA ALA A 357 -3.75 24.73 -5.66
C ALA A 357 -2.68 25.74 -5.22
N GLY A 358 -2.31 25.76 -3.95
CA GLY A 358 -1.22 26.61 -3.43
C GLY A 358 0.12 26.28 -4.06
N VAL A 359 0.46 24.98 -4.18
CA VAL A 359 1.69 24.54 -4.87
C VAL A 359 1.64 24.89 -6.35
N THR A 360 0.49 24.77 -7.01
CA THR A 360 0.31 25.18 -8.40
C THR A 360 0.61 26.67 -8.57
N ALA A 361 -0.02 27.53 -7.74
CA ALA A 361 0.16 28.96 -7.80
C ALA A 361 1.62 29.36 -7.52
N ALA A 362 2.20 28.82 -6.44
CA ALA A 362 3.61 29.08 -6.10
C ALA A 362 4.56 28.58 -7.20
N GLY A 363 4.33 27.35 -7.70
CA GLY A 363 5.12 26.76 -8.78
C GLY A 363 5.10 27.61 -10.05
N LEU A 364 3.94 28.11 -10.46
CA LEU A 364 3.79 28.98 -11.63
C LEU A 364 4.48 30.32 -11.46
N ILE A 365 4.31 30.97 -10.29
CA ILE A 365 4.94 32.27 -9.98
C ILE A 365 6.45 32.12 -10.00
N ILE A 366 6.99 31.12 -9.28
CA ILE A 366 8.44 30.88 -9.19
C ILE A 366 8.99 30.52 -10.57
N ALA A 367 8.35 29.60 -11.29
CA ALA A 367 8.78 29.20 -12.62
C ALA A 367 8.83 30.39 -13.59
N ARG A 368 7.80 31.27 -13.57
CA ARG A 368 7.75 32.45 -14.40
C ARG A 368 8.85 33.48 -14.07
N LEU A 369 9.11 33.70 -12.78
CA LEU A 369 10.16 34.60 -12.32
C LEU A 369 11.55 34.08 -12.73
N LEU A 370 11.81 32.80 -12.54
CA LEU A 370 13.08 32.16 -12.87
C LEU A 370 13.29 32.02 -14.40
N PHE A 371 12.22 31.80 -15.16
CA PHE A 371 12.29 31.70 -16.62
C PHE A 371 12.74 33.01 -17.26
N LYS A 372 12.41 34.15 -16.65
CA LYS A 372 12.94 35.49 -17.05
C LYS A 372 14.42 35.69 -16.75
N ALA A 373 14.93 34.98 -15.71
CA ALA A 373 16.30 35.12 -15.23
C ALA A 373 17.33 34.25 -15.96
N VAL A 374 16.87 33.37 -16.89
CA VAL A 374 17.81 32.56 -17.71
C VAL A 374 18.51 33.54 -18.67
N PRO A 375 19.82 33.80 -18.52
CA PRO A 375 20.55 34.64 -19.43
C PRO A 375 20.49 34.00 -20.82
N GLN A 376 20.11 34.79 -21.83
CA GLN A 376 20.34 34.43 -23.22
C GLN A 376 21.84 34.13 -23.30
N GLY A 377 22.19 32.87 -23.58
CA GLY A 377 23.56 32.36 -23.48
C GLY A 377 24.56 33.27 -24.24
N LYS A 378 25.71 33.53 -23.60
CA LYS A 378 26.93 33.80 -24.28
C LYS A 378 27.52 32.52 -24.82
#